data_f1240db2dc2961fcc536217bc4ce345f
#
_entry.id   f1240db2dc2961fcc536217bc4ce345f
#
_cell.length_a   1.000
_cell.length_b   1.000
_cell.length_c   1.000
_cell.angle_alpha   90.00
_cell.angle_beta   90.00
_cell.angle_gamma   90.00
#
_symmetry.space_group_name_H-M   'P 1'
#
loop_
_entity.id
_entity.type
_entity.pdbx_description
1 polymer ?
#
loop_
_entity_poly.entity_id
_entity_poly.type
_entity_poly.pdbx_seq_one_letter_code
_entity_poly.pdbx_strand_id
1 'polypeptide(L)' 'LRRSAAADIRRAVGAMKEPYRQVCRLCLLEEQSPEEAAASLGRPVKTVYTQLSRGKKLLREALERGGEHGIP' A
#
# COMPACT_ATOMS: atom_id res chain seq x y z
N LEU A 1 6.45 -3.01 24.42
CA LEU A 1 6.98 -2.20 23.32
C LEU A 1 5.96 -2.03 22.24
N ARG A 2 5.95 -0.85 21.72
CA ARG A 2 4.95 -0.48 20.71
C ARG A 2 5.59 -0.46 19.34
N ARG A 3 4.99 -1.17 18.40
CA ARG A 3 5.48 -1.13 17.03
C ARG A 3 5.02 0.14 16.34
N SER A 4 5.86 0.63 15.45
CA SER A 4 5.52 1.80 14.65
C SER A 4 4.48 1.42 13.60
N ALA A 5 3.42 2.22 13.50
CA ALA A 5 2.43 2.02 12.45
C ALA A 5 3.07 2.16 11.07
N ALA A 6 4.03 3.07 10.93
CA ALA A 6 4.72 3.25 9.67
C ALA A 6 5.51 2.00 9.29
N ALA A 7 6.15 1.36 10.26
CA ALA A 7 6.88 0.12 9.99
C ALA A 7 5.93 -1.00 9.58
N ASP A 8 4.77 -1.08 10.22
CA ASP A 8 3.79 -2.10 9.88
C ASP A 8 3.26 -1.90 8.46
N ILE A 9 2.97 -0.66 8.09
CA ILE A 9 2.48 -0.35 6.76
C ILE A 9 3.55 -0.67 5.72
N ARG A 10 4.79 -0.30 5.99
CA ARG A 10 5.88 -0.56 5.06
C ARG A 10 6.05 -2.05 4.82
N ARG A 11 5.98 -2.83 5.88
CA ARG A 11 6.11 -4.28 5.76
C ARG A 11 4.95 -4.88 4.98
N ALA A 12 3.74 -4.42 5.27
CA ALA A 12 2.56 -4.94 4.58
C ALA A 12 2.59 -4.59 3.09
N VAL A 13 2.99 -3.37 2.75
CA VAL A 13 3.11 -2.97 1.36
C VAL A 13 4.15 -3.83 0.65
N GLY A 14 5.27 -4.10 1.31
CA GLY A 14 6.31 -4.92 0.73
C GLY A 14 5.87 -6.34 0.43
N ALA A 15 4.87 -6.84 1.16
CA ALA A 15 4.35 -8.18 0.96
C ALA A 15 3.22 -8.24 -0.07
N MET A 16 2.76 -7.11 -0.57
CA MET A 16 1.67 -7.07 -1.52
C MET A 16 2.10 -7.56 -2.88
N LYS A 17 1.14 -8.04 -3.65
CA LYS A 17 1.38 -8.43 -5.02
C LYS A 17 1.24 -7.24 -5.95
N GLU A 18 1.91 -7.33 -7.09
CA GLU A 18 1.71 -6.33 -8.12
C GLU A 18 0.34 -6.50 -8.75
N PRO A 19 -0.27 -5.45 -9.27
CA PRO A 19 0.29 -4.10 -9.42
C PRO A 19 0.17 -3.23 -8.17
N TYR A 20 -0.44 -3.74 -7.14
CA TYR A 20 -0.82 -2.95 -5.97
C TYR A 20 0.39 -2.51 -5.15
N ARG A 21 1.42 -3.35 -5.10
CA ARG A 21 2.60 -3.02 -4.30
C ARG A 21 3.25 -1.74 -4.75
N GLN A 22 3.49 -1.57 -6.05
CA GLN A 22 4.15 -0.38 -6.55
C GLN A 22 3.30 0.87 -6.33
N VAL A 23 2.01 0.78 -6.61
CA VAL A 23 1.13 1.93 -6.43
C VAL A 23 1.05 2.33 -4.97
N CYS A 24 0.87 1.37 -4.08
CA CYS A 24 0.79 1.68 -2.66
C CYS A 24 2.10 2.19 -2.12
N ARG A 25 3.23 1.64 -2.58
CA ARG A 25 4.52 2.15 -2.15
C ARG A 25 4.68 3.61 -2.53
N LEU A 26 4.39 3.97 -3.77
CA LEU A 26 4.57 5.34 -4.22
C LEU A 26 3.62 6.30 -3.53
N CYS A 27 2.34 5.91 -3.40
CA CYS A 27 1.34 6.84 -2.89
C CYS A 27 1.30 6.88 -1.37
N LEU A 28 1.54 5.76 -0.69
CA LEU A 28 1.40 5.71 0.76
C LEU A 28 2.71 5.88 1.50
N LEU A 29 3.81 5.42 0.92
CA LEU A 29 5.12 5.52 1.59
C LEU A 29 5.94 6.69 1.08
N GLU A 30 5.86 7.00 -0.21
CA GLU A 30 6.63 8.09 -0.80
C GLU A 30 5.79 9.33 -1.04
N GLU A 31 4.53 9.29 -0.65
CA GLU A 31 3.63 10.44 -0.64
C GLU A 31 3.44 11.07 -2.03
N GLN A 32 3.54 10.26 -3.06
CA GLN A 32 3.23 10.74 -4.41
C GLN A 32 1.73 10.79 -4.62
N SER A 33 1.28 11.76 -5.40
CA SER A 33 -0.10 11.79 -5.83
C SER A 33 -0.34 10.65 -6.83
N PRO A 34 -1.61 10.25 -7.04
CA PRO A 34 -1.90 9.26 -8.07
C PRO A 34 -1.40 9.68 -9.45
N GLU A 35 -1.46 10.99 -9.75
CA GLU A 35 -0.95 11.50 -11.01
C GLU A 35 0.55 11.31 -11.13
N GLU A 36 1.27 11.61 -10.05
CA GLU A 36 2.71 11.42 -10.04
C GLU A 36 3.07 9.94 -10.16
N ALA A 37 2.34 9.10 -9.45
CA ALA A 37 2.58 7.67 -9.51
C ALA A 37 2.29 7.13 -10.92
N ALA A 38 1.24 7.63 -11.55
CA ALA A 38 0.91 7.22 -12.91
C ALA A 38 2.06 7.55 -13.87
N ALA A 39 2.61 8.75 -13.73
CA ALA A 39 3.74 9.14 -14.56
C ALA A 39 4.95 8.27 -14.28
N SER A 40 5.23 7.99 -13.01
CA SER A 40 6.37 7.17 -12.63
C SER A 40 6.26 5.75 -13.16
N LEU A 41 5.05 5.20 -13.15
CA LEU A 41 4.82 3.80 -13.52
C LEU A 41 4.45 3.63 -15.00
N GLY A 42 4.24 4.73 -15.71
CA GLY A 42 3.83 4.65 -17.11
C GLY A 42 2.43 4.06 -17.27
N ARG A 43 1.53 4.36 -16.36
CA ARG A 43 0.15 3.84 -16.36
C ARG A 43 -0.83 4.99 -16.46
N PRO A 44 -2.02 4.74 -17.06
CA PRO A 44 -3.07 5.78 -17.05
C PRO A 44 -3.45 6.10 -15.60
N VAL A 45 -3.72 7.38 -15.34
CA VAL A 45 -4.03 7.80 -13.97
C VAL A 45 -5.30 7.12 -13.46
N LYS A 46 -6.27 6.90 -14.33
CA LYS A 46 -7.51 6.20 -13.95
C LYS A 46 -7.20 4.81 -13.43
N THR A 47 -6.29 4.11 -14.09
CA THR A 47 -5.86 2.79 -13.67
C THR A 47 -5.20 2.86 -12.29
N VAL A 48 -4.37 3.88 -12.09
CA VAL A 48 -3.67 4.03 -10.80
C VAL A 48 -4.69 4.30 -9.68
N TYR A 49 -5.71 5.12 -9.94
CA TYR A 49 -6.74 5.35 -8.93
C TYR A 49 -7.43 4.05 -8.52
N THR A 50 -7.78 3.22 -9.50
CA THR A 50 -8.41 1.94 -9.22
C THR A 50 -7.47 1.02 -8.45
N GLN A 51 -6.22 0.95 -8.87
CA GLN A 51 -5.24 0.10 -8.22
C GLN A 51 -4.96 0.57 -6.79
N LEU A 52 -4.91 1.88 -6.59
CA LEU A 52 -4.68 2.42 -5.26
C LEU A 52 -5.86 2.11 -4.33
N SER A 53 -7.08 2.27 -4.83
CA SER A 53 -8.27 1.99 -4.04
C SER A 53 -8.30 0.53 -3.61
N ARG A 54 -8.04 -0.38 -4.54
CA ARG A 54 -8.01 -1.81 -4.23
C ARG A 54 -6.84 -2.17 -3.32
N GLY A 55 -5.70 -1.54 -3.57
CA GLY A 55 -4.52 -1.77 -2.75
C GLY A 55 -4.74 -1.34 -1.31
N LYS A 56 -5.40 -0.21 -1.09
CA LYS A 56 -5.70 0.25 0.26
C LYS A 56 -6.58 -0.74 1.00
N LYS A 57 -7.56 -1.31 0.29
CA LYS A 57 -8.43 -2.30 0.91
C LYS A 57 -7.66 -3.55 1.30
N LEU A 58 -6.82 -4.03 0.39
CA LEU A 58 -5.98 -5.20 0.67
C LEU A 58 -5.03 -4.92 1.82
N LEU A 59 -4.47 -3.72 1.86
CA LEU A 59 -3.55 -3.34 2.92
C LEU A 59 -4.25 -3.32 4.27
N ARG A 60 -5.46 -2.74 4.31
CA ARG A 60 -6.22 -2.70 5.55
C ARG A 60 -6.52 -4.11 6.05
N GLU A 61 -6.92 -5.00 5.15
CA GLU A 61 -7.20 -6.38 5.54
C GLU A 61 -5.94 -7.08 6.06
N ALA A 62 -4.81 -6.82 5.41
CA ALA A 62 -3.56 -7.42 5.84
C ALA A 62 -3.15 -6.93 7.22
N LEU A 63 -3.33 -5.64 7.49
CA LEU A 63 -2.98 -5.07 8.78
C LEU A 63 -3.91 -5.59 9.88
N GLU A 64 -5.19 -5.76 9.56
CA GLU A 64 -6.12 -6.31 10.53
C GLU A 64 -5.77 -7.75 10.89
N ARG A 65 -5.44 -8.55 9.88
CA ARG A 65 -5.03 -9.93 10.13
C ARG A 65 -3.71 -9.99 10.89
N GLY A 66 -2.77 -9.14 10.49
CA GLY A 66 -1.49 -9.08 11.17
C GLY A 66 -1.63 -8.69 12.62
N GLY A 67 -2.55 -7.76 12.89
CA GLY A 67 -2.83 -7.37 14.26
C GLY A 67 -3.34 -8.51 15.09
N GLU A 68 -4.23 -9.31 14.51
CA GLU A 68 -4.75 -10.47 15.21
C GLU A 68 -3.66 -11.50 15.49
N HIS A 69 -2.82 -11.74 14.49
CA HIS A 69 -1.73 -12.69 14.66
C HIS A 69 -0.65 -12.16 15.60
N GLY A 70 -0.50 -10.86 15.65
CA GLY A 70 0.50 -10.24 16.49
C GLY A 70 0.15 -10.30 17.96
N ILE A 71 -1.03 -10.79 18.29
CA ILE A 71 -1.47 -10.92 19.68
C ILE A 71 -1.54 -12.39 20.02
N PRO A 72 -0.47 -12.93 20.51
CA PRO A 72 -0.46 -14.34 20.89
C PRO A 72 -1.36 -14.60 22.08
#